data_d8ef70fadba4591e800b31d9e1e25456
#
_entry.id   d8ef70fadba4591e800b31d9e1e25456
#
_cell.length_a   1.000
_cell.length_b   1.000
_cell.length_c   1.000
_cell.angle_alpha   90.00
_cell.angle_beta   90.00
_cell.angle_gamma   90.00
#
_symmetry.space_group_name_H-M   'P 1'
#
loop_
_entity.id
_entity.type
_entity.pdbx_description
1 polymer ?
#
loop_
_entity_poly.entity_id
_entity_poly.type
_entity_poly.pdbx_seq_one_letter_code
_entity_poly.pdbx_strand_id
1 'polypeptide(L)'
;FDVRSEAECRKHLEPLDRVDLLLNNAGLAAGLEHIDQGSTADWDTMIDTNVKGLLYVTRIITPKMIAAGGGHVINIGSIAGTEPYENGAVYCASKHAVHAISQAMRADLLSHRIKVTEIRPGMVETEFSLVRFHGDQERADKTYTGVEPLTGADIAETIAWIVQLPAHMNVNDIVLMPAQQAGAYYTCRNTK
;
A
#
# COMPACT_ATOMS: atom_id res chain seq x y z
N PHE A 1 -6.61 -10.75 -11.82
CA PHE A 1 -7.11 -11.66 -10.77
C PHE A 1 -7.32 -10.92 -9.47
N ASP A 2 -8.15 -11.47 -8.59
CA ASP A 2 -8.44 -10.89 -7.28
C ASP A 2 -7.42 -11.41 -6.25
N VAL A 3 -6.65 -10.51 -5.64
CA VAL A 3 -5.65 -10.86 -4.62
C VAL A 3 -6.26 -11.45 -3.34
N ARG A 4 -7.56 -11.24 -3.08
CA ARG A 4 -8.28 -11.81 -1.94
C ARG A 4 -8.47 -13.32 -2.05
N SER A 5 -8.36 -13.86 -3.25
CA SER A 5 -8.45 -15.30 -3.52
C SER A 5 -7.06 -15.91 -3.61
N GLU A 6 -6.66 -16.69 -2.60
CA GLU A 6 -5.38 -17.43 -2.66
C GLU A 6 -5.32 -18.35 -3.89
N ALA A 7 -6.43 -18.96 -4.27
CA ALA A 7 -6.50 -19.84 -5.45
C ALA A 7 -6.22 -19.08 -6.76
N GLU A 8 -6.80 -17.88 -6.92
CA GLU A 8 -6.50 -17.04 -8.08
C GLU A 8 -5.05 -16.54 -8.06
N CYS A 9 -4.53 -16.14 -6.90
CA CYS A 9 -3.11 -15.80 -6.77
C CYS A 9 -2.21 -16.95 -7.24
N ARG A 10 -2.45 -18.18 -6.77
CA ARG A 10 -1.69 -19.37 -7.18
C ARG A 10 -1.80 -19.60 -8.67
N LYS A 11 -2.99 -19.63 -9.21
CA LYS A 11 -3.25 -19.87 -10.63
C LYS A 11 -2.45 -18.93 -11.55
N HIS A 12 -2.34 -17.66 -11.19
CA HIS A 12 -1.69 -16.66 -12.02
C HIS A 12 -0.20 -16.46 -11.73
N LEU A 13 0.25 -16.72 -10.50
CA LEU A 13 1.61 -16.42 -10.09
C LEU A 13 2.53 -17.67 -10.02
N GLU A 14 1.98 -18.85 -9.77
CA GLU A 14 2.79 -20.10 -9.76
C GLU A 14 3.47 -20.39 -11.11
N PRO A 15 2.84 -20.10 -12.28
CA PRO A 15 3.49 -20.33 -13.57
C PRO A 15 4.67 -19.42 -13.89
N LEU A 16 4.91 -18.35 -13.11
CA LEU A 16 6.05 -17.46 -13.33
C LEU A 16 7.35 -18.17 -12.97
N ASP A 17 8.32 -18.20 -13.89
CA ASP A 17 9.62 -18.85 -13.66
C ASP A 17 10.53 -18.02 -12.77
N ARG A 18 10.54 -16.68 -12.97
CA ARG A 18 11.42 -15.75 -12.29
C ARG A 18 10.69 -14.44 -11.99
N VAL A 19 10.97 -13.88 -10.83
CA VAL A 19 10.51 -12.54 -10.44
C VAL A 19 11.67 -11.81 -9.76
N ASP A 20 12.06 -10.66 -10.30
CA ASP A 20 13.12 -9.82 -9.75
C ASP A 20 12.57 -8.67 -8.88
N LEU A 21 11.34 -8.23 -9.18
CA LEU A 21 10.64 -7.16 -8.46
C LEU A 21 9.19 -7.58 -8.21
N LEU A 22 8.77 -7.50 -6.96
CA LEU A 22 7.36 -7.59 -6.55
C LEU A 22 6.89 -6.24 -6.04
N LEU A 23 5.88 -5.67 -6.70
CA LEU A 23 5.18 -4.49 -6.22
C LEU A 23 3.81 -4.89 -5.68
N ASN A 24 3.66 -4.93 -4.36
CA ASN A 24 2.38 -5.11 -3.69
C ASN A 24 1.64 -3.76 -3.64
N ASN A 25 0.97 -3.43 -4.75
CA ASN A 25 0.21 -2.20 -4.91
C ASN A 25 -1.29 -2.37 -4.65
N ALA A 26 -1.82 -3.59 -4.80
CA ALA A 26 -3.25 -3.84 -4.58
C ALA A 26 -3.66 -3.45 -3.16
N GLY A 27 -4.61 -2.53 -3.05
CA GLY A 27 -5.10 -2.03 -1.77
C GLY A 27 -6.22 -1.01 -1.95
N LEU A 28 -7.10 -0.94 -0.98
CA LEU A 28 -8.23 -0.02 -0.99
C LEU A 28 -8.59 0.45 0.43
N ALA A 29 -9.41 1.49 0.49
CA ALA A 29 -10.26 1.79 1.64
C ALA A 29 -11.73 1.67 1.20
N ALA A 30 -12.60 1.31 2.13
CA ALA A 30 -14.03 1.25 1.94
C ALA A 30 -14.71 1.86 3.17
N GLY A 31 -15.61 2.81 2.92
CA GLY A 31 -16.30 3.58 3.95
C GLY A 31 -15.41 4.60 4.69
N LEU A 32 -16.07 5.44 5.46
CA LEU A 32 -15.46 6.45 6.33
C LEU A 32 -16.44 6.78 7.47
N GLU A 33 -16.82 5.77 8.24
CA GLU A 33 -17.78 5.86 9.33
C GLU A 33 -17.09 5.62 10.68
N HIS A 34 -17.70 6.11 11.75
CA HIS A 34 -17.31 5.76 13.11
C HIS A 34 -17.37 4.25 13.33
N ILE A 35 -16.58 3.75 14.27
CA ILE A 35 -16.45 2.31 14.53
C ILE A 35 -17.75 1.61 14.87
N ASP A 36 -18.68 2.33 15.48
CA ASP A 36 -20.03 1.84 15.86
C ASP A 36 -21.03 1.82 14.69
N GLN A 37 -20.67 2.40 13.53
CA GLN A 37 -21.55 2.55 12.36
C GLN A 37 -20.98 1.92 11.09
N GLY A 38 -19.73 1.46 11.12
CA GLY A 38 -19.04 0.95 9.95
C GLY A 38 -19.60 -0.38 9.43
N SER A 39 -19.51 -0.58 8.14
CA SER A 39 -19.91 -1.82 7.45
C SER A 39 -18.89 -2.93 7.67
N THR A 40 -19.31 -4.07 8.22
CA THR A 40 -18.44 -5.24 8.40
C THR A 40 -17.98 -5.82 7.05
N ALA A 41 -18.79 -5.73 6.00
CA ALA A 41 -18.41 -6.14 4.66
C ALA A 41 -17.27 -5.28 4.08
N ASP A 42 -17.27 -3.97 4.37
CA ASP A 42 -16.18 -3.08 4.02
C ASP A 42 -14.91 -3.41 4.81
N TRP A 43 -15.06 -3.74 6.09
CA TRP A 43 -13.93 -4.15 6.93
C TRP A 43 -13.28 -5.43 6.42
N ASP A 44 -14.08 -6.46 6.12
CA ASP A 44 -13.59 -7.72 5.53
C ASP A 44 -12.86 -7.45 4.21
N THR A 45 -13.45 -6.62 3.34
CA THR A 45 -12.84 -6.24 2.07
C THR A 45 -11.49 -5.56 2.24
N MET A 46 -11.35 -4.65 3.20
CA MET A 46 -10.08 -3.97 3.50
C MET A 46 -9.03 -4.94 4.04
N ILE A 47 -9.39 -5.79 4.99
CA ILE A 47 -8.45 -6.76 5.57
C ILE A 47 -8.04 -7.82 4.54
N ASP A 48 -8.99 -8.35 3.80
CA ASP A 48 -8.73 -9.39 2.80
C ASP A 48 -7.84 -8.86 1.67
N THR A 49 -8.06 -7.61 1.22
CA THR A 49 -7.25 -7.02 0.15
C THR A 49 -5.90 -6.56 0.67
N ASN A 50 -5.88 -5.67 1.67
CA ASN A 50 -4.67 -4.95 2.06
C ASN A 50 -3.70 -5.82 2.86
N VAL A 51 -4.19 -6.83 3.56
CA VAL A 51 -3.37 -7.69 4.43
C VAL A 51 -3.24 -9.09 3.85
N LYS A 52 -4.34 -9.84 3.71
CA LYS A 52 -4.26 -11.22 3.24
C LYS A 52 -3.78 -11.31 1.80
N GLY A 53 -4.29 -10.42 0.91
CA GLY A 53 -3.87 -10.37 -0.48
C GLY A 53 -2.37 -10.13 -0.63
N LEU A 54 -1.83 -9.17 0.10
CA LEU A 54 -0.39 -8.93 0.15
C LEU A 54 0.37 -10.19 0.60
N LEU A 55 -0.10 -10.86 1.66
CA LEU A 55 0.54 -12.07 2.18
C LEU A 55 0.48 -13.22 1.19
N TYR A 56 -0.66 -13.46 0.51
CA TYR A 56 -0.79 -14.54 -0.48
C TYR A 56 0.15 -14.34 -1.65
N VAL A 57 0.18 -13.13 -2.23
CA VAL A 57 1.08 -12.81 -3.34
C VAL A 57 2.54 -12.96 -2.91
N THR A 58 2.91 -12.39 -1.78
CA THR A 58 4.28 -12.44 -1.27
C THR A 58 4.75 -13.87 -1.03
N ARG A 59 3.91 -14.72 -0.39
CA ARG A 59 4.23 -16.13 -0.11
C ARG A 59 4.47 -16.95 -1.39
N ILE A 60 3.79 -16.63 -2.49
CA ILE A 60 3.96 -17.33 -3.76
C ILE A 60 5.23 -16.86 -4.48
N ILE A 61 5.53 -15.57 -4.41
CA ILE A 61 6.61 -14.95 -5.19
C ILE A 61 7.98 -15.08 -4.51
N THR A 62 8.06 -14.95 -3.18
CA THR A 62 9.36 -14.94 -2.48
C THR A 62 10.20 -16.22 -2.69
N PRO A 63 9.64 -17.44 -2.75
CA PRO A 63 10.43 -18.63 -3.09
C PRO A 63 11.12 -18.55 -4.46
N LYS A 64 10.48 -17.88 -5.44
CA LYS A 64 11.04 -17.69 -6.79
C LYS A 64 12.20 -16.70 -6.75
N MET A 65 12.08 -15.62 -5.97
CA MET A 65 13.17 -14.67 -5.74
C MET A 65 14.35 -15.34 -5.03
N ILE A 66 14.09 -16.17 -4.02
CA ILE A 66 15.14 -16.94 -3.31
C ILE A 66 15.88 -17.85 -4.30
N ALA A 67 15.15 -18.59 -5.14
CA ALA A 67 15.73 -19.46 -6.16
C ALA A 67 16.54 -18.68 -7.21
N ALA A 68 16.13 -17.44 -7.52
CA ALA A 68 16.84 -16.53 -8.42
C ALA A 68 18.09 -15.87 -7.78
N GLY A 69 18.30 -16.04 -6.45
CA GLY A 69 19.45 -15.50 -5.72
C GLY A 69 19.26 -14.07 -5.20
N GLY A 70 18.04 -13.56 -5.15
CA GLY A 70 17.69 -12.25 -4.62
C GLY A 70 16.50 -11.61 -5.33
N GLY A 71 16.17 -10.39 -4.92
CA GLY A 71 15.06 -9.64 -5.51
C GLY A 71 14.74 -8.38 -4.70
N HIS A 72 13.63 -7.74 -5.05
CA HIS A 72 13.14 -6.58 -4.34
C HIS A 72 11.63 -6.65 -4.17
N VAL A 73 11.14 -6.57 -2.94
CA VAL A 73 9.71 -6.43 -2.63
C VAL A 73 9.44 -4.98 -2.25
N ILE A 74 8.47 -4.35 -2.90
CA ILE A 74 7.99 -3.01 -2.58
C ILE A 74 6.54 -3.11 -2.16
N ASN A 75 6.22 -2.66 -0.95
CA ASN A 75 4.87 -2.65 -0.40
C ASN A 75 4.34 -1.21 -0.40
N ILE A 76 3.14 -1.00 -0.91
CA ILE A 76 2.46 0.30 -0.82
C ILE A 76 1.68 0.34 0.50
N GLY A 77 2.30 0.99 1.48
CA GLY A 77 1.71 1.34 2.76
C GLY A 77 0.79 2.56 2.68
N SER A 78 0.87 3.40 3.69
CA SER A 78 0.21 4.71 3.79
C SER A 78 0.73 5.43 5.02
N ILE A 79 0.62 6.76 5.09
CA ILE A 79 0.75 7.51 6.34
C ILE A 79 -0.23 6.98 7.41
N ALA A 80 -1.39 6.48 7.01
CA ALA A 80 -2.34 5.80 7.88
C ALA A 80 -1.81 4.52 8.56
N GLY A 81 -0.66 4.01 8.11
CA GLY A 81 0.05 2.89 8.74
C GLY A 81 0.88 3.28 9.97
N THR A 82 0.97 4.56 10.30
CA THR A 82 1.68 5.09 11.47
C THR A 82 0.88 6.15 12.22
N GLU A 83 -0.03 6.84 11.55
CA GLU A 83 -0.87 7.89 12.12
C GLU A 83 -2.35 7.54 11.90
N PRO A 84 -3.03 6.91 12.89
CA PRO A 84 -4.45 6.61 12.77
C PRO A 84 -5.29 7.90 12.83
N TYR A 85 -6.42 7.91 12.14
CA TYR A 85 -7.35 9.05 12.10
C TYR A 85 -8.81 8.60 12.33
N GLU A 86 -9.62 9.55 12.75
CA GLU A 86 -11.04 9.35 12.99
C GLU A 86 -11.78 8.82 11.76
N ASN A 87 -12.73 7.92 11.93
CA ASN A 87 -13.49 7.22 10.89
C ASN A 87 -12.65 6.26 10.01
N GLY A 88 -11.34 6.15 10.27
CA GLY A 88 -10.42 5.32 9.49
C GLY A 88 -9.98 4.03 10.18
N ALA A 89 -10.65 3.59 11.25
CA ALA A 89 -10.16 2.56 12.15
C ALA A 89 -9.62 1.30 11.44
N VAL A 90 -10.41 0.67 10.58
CA VAL A 90 -10.01 -0.60 9.93
C VAL A 90 -9.02 -0.35 8.79
N TYR A 91 -9.17 0.73 8.02
CA TYR A 91 -8.15 1.10 7.04
C TYR A 91 -6.79 1.35 7.71
N CYS A 92 -6.76 2.16 8.78
CA CYS A 92 -5.53 2.40 9.53
C CYS A 92 -4.95 1.10 10.09
N ALA A 93 -5.78 0.22 10.68
CA ALA A 93 -5.34 -1.08 11.15
C ALA A 93 -4.71 -1.92 10.04
N SER A 94 -5.34 -1.98 8.86
CA SER A 94 -4.80 -2.71 7.71
C SER A 94 -3.45 -2.16 7.25
N LYS A 95 -3.27 -0.83 7.25
CA LYS A 95 -2.01 -0.19 6.86
C LYS A 95 -0.94 -0.28 7.95
N HIS A 96 -1.30 -0.28 9.24
CA HIS A 96 -0.39 -0.65 10.34
C HIS A 96 0.09 -2.11 10.20
N ALA A 97 -0.81 -3.02 9.80
CA ALA A 97 -0.43 -4.40 9.51
C ALA A 97 0.58 -4.48 8.34
N VAL A 98 0.37 -3.75 7.25
CA VAL A 98 1.34 -3.67 6.12
C VAL A 98 2.70 -3.15 6.61
N HIS A 99 2.71 -2.12 7.48
CA HIS A 99 3.94 -1.59 8.05
C HIS A 99 4.68 -2.66 8.88
N ALA A 100 4.00 -3.32 9.79
CA ALA A 100 4.57 -4.39 10.62
C ALA A 100 5.06 -5.58 9.77
N ILE A 101 4.28 -6.00 8.77
CA ILE A 101 4.65 -7.07 7.83
C ILE A 101 5.90 -6.69 7.04
N SER A 102 6.00 -5.45 6.56
CA SER A 102 7.17 -4.98 5.81
C SER A 102 8.45 -5.03 6.67
N GLN A 103 8.35 -4.64 7.94
CA GLN A 103 9.47 -4.71 8.88
C GLN A 103 9.90 -6.16 9.17
N ALA A 104 8.95 -7.05 9.46
CA ALA A 104 9.22 -8.46 9.72
C ALA A 104 9.80 -9.16 8.49
N MET A 105 9.18 -8.94 7.32
CA MET A 105 9.63 -9.49 6.03
C MET A 105 11.08 -9.09 5.71
N ARG A 106 11.50 -7.88 6.09
CA ARG A 106 12.87 -7.38 5.91
C ARG A 106 13.88 -8.24 6.68
N ALA A 107 13.52 -8.67 7.89
CA ALA A 107 14.33 -9.57 8.69
C ALA A 107 14.32 -11.01 8.14
N ASP A 108 13.14 -11.52 7.80
CA ASP A 108 12.96 -12.90 7.32
C ASP A 108 13.70 -13.16 5.99
N LEU A 109 13.76 -12.17 5.11
CA LEU A 109 14.32 -12.29 3.76
C LEU A 109 15.77 -11.81 3.63
N LEU A 110 16.37 -11.28 4.71
CA LEU A 110 17.70 -10.67 4.69
C LEU A 110 18.79 -11.64 4.20
N SER A 111 18.80 -12.89 4.68
CA SER A 111 19.77 -13.91 4.29
C SER A 111 19.67 -14.34 2.83
N HIS A 112 18.53 -14.06 2.19
CA HIS A 112 18.22 -14.39 0.80
C HIS A 112 18.52 -13.25 -0.19
N ARG A 113 19.13 -12.14 0.27
CA ARG A 113 19.43 -10.95 -0.55
C ARG A 113 18.18 -10.34 -1.19
N ILE A 114 17.05 -10.44 -0.53
CA ILE A 114 15.82 -9.79 -0.97
C ILE A 114 15.65 -8.49 -0.20
N LYS A 115 15.63 -7.38 -0.93
CA LYS A 115 15.35 -6.06 -0.38
C LYS A 115 13.86 -5.92 -0.11
N VAL A 116 13.48 -5.18 0.93
CA VAL A 116 12.08 -4.88 1.23
C VAL A 116 11.95 -3.39 1.53
N THR A 117 11.17 -2.71 0.72
CA THR A 117 10.86 -1.29 0.85
C THR A 117 9.38 -1.10 1.13
N GLU A 118 9.04 -0.19 2.02
CA GLU A 118 7.68 0.31 2.17
C GLU A 118 7.59 1.76 1.71
N ILE A 119 6.64 2.07 0.84
CA ILE A 119 6.30 3.43 0.44
C ILE A 119 5.01 3.80 1.15
N ARG A 120 5.03 4.90 1.92
CA ARG A 120 3.89 5.38 2.70
C ARG A 120 3.43 6.74 2.19
N PRO A 121 2.53 6.77 1.20
CA PRO A 121 2.01 8.02 0.69
C PRO A 121 1.03 8.69 1.66
N GLY A 122 0.95 10.02 1.58
CA GLY A 122 -0.17 10.81 2.04
C GLY A 122 -1.32 10.79 1.03
N MET A 123 -1.86 11.97 0.71
CA MET A 123 -2.96 12.11 -0.25
C MET A 123 -2.45 11.94 -1.68
N VAL A 124 -2.92 10.92 -2.37
CA VAL A 124 -2.65 10.66 -3.80
C VAL A 124 -3.98 10.66 -4.54
N GLU A 125 -4.11 11.50 -5.54
CA GLU A 125 -5.31 11.55 -6.38
C GLU A 125 -5.30 10.39 -7.38
N THR A 126 -6.22 9.47 -7.19
CA THR A 126 -6.46 8.28 -8.00
C THR A 126 -7.93 7.88 -7.85
N GLU A 127 -8.32 6.75 -8.40
CA GLU A 127 -9.65 6.16 -8.15
C GLU A 127 -9.88 5.73 -6.68
N PHE A 128 -8.87 5.83 -5.82
CA PHE A 128 -8.93 5.39 -4.42
C PHE A 128 -10.10 6.01 -3.64
N SER A 129 -10.29 7.34 -3.77
CA SER A 129 -11.40 8.03 -3.09
C SER A 129 -12.76 7.64 -3.65
N LEU A 130 -12.85 7.41 -4.96
CA LEU A 130 -14.08 6.94 -5.59
C LEU A 130 -14.46 5.54 -5.10
N VAL A 131 -13.50 4.62 -5.02
CA VAL A 131 -13.67 3.28 -4.44
C VAL A 131 -14.08 3.37 -2.98
N ARG A 132 -13.41 4.21 -2.18
CA ARG A 132 -13.69 4.41 -0.76
C ARG A 132 -15.14 4.82 -0.51
N PHE A 133 -15.69 5.67 -1.34
CA PHE A 133 -17.04 6.20 -1.21
C PHE A 133 -18.06 5.48 -2.10
N HIS A 134 -17.79 4.23 -2.51
CA HIS A 134 -18.70 3.39 -3.28
C HIS A 134 -19.23 4.06 -4.57
N GLY A 135 -18.38 4.85 -5.22
CA GLY A 135 -18.73 5.55 -6.46
C GLY A 135 -19.32 6.96 -6.28
N ASP A 136 -19.40 7.45 -5.05
CA ASP A 136 -19.84 8.84 -4.78
C ASP A 136 -18.74 9.83 -5.20
N GLN A 137 -18.89 10.38 -6.40
CA GLN A 137 -17.94 11.30 -7.01
C GLN A 137 -17.82 12.62 -6.23
N GLU A 138 -18.94 13.13 -5.70
CA GLU A 138 -18.92 14.40 -4.95
C GLU A 138 -18.09 14.28 -3.67
N ARG A 139 -18.23 13.19 -2.93
CA ARG A 139 -17.42 12.92 -1.74
C ARG A 139 -15.96 12.67 -2.11
N ALA A 140 -15.69 11.97 -3.21
CA ALA A 140 -14.34 11.71 -3.69
C ALA A 140 -13.62 13.02 -4.02
N ASP A 141 -14.24 13.93 -4.78
CA ASP A 141 -13.67 15.20 -5.20
C ASP A 141 -13.41 16.13 -4.00
N LYS A 142 -14.30 16.13 -3.00
CA LYS A 142 -14.14 16.91 -1.78
C LYS A 142 -12.87 16.55 -1.00
N THR A 143 -12.38 15.33 -1.13
CA THR A 143 -11.18 14.87 -0.43
C THR A 143 -9.97 15.74 -0.78
N TYR A 144 -9.85 16.17 -2.03
CA TYR A 144 -8.69 16.91 -2.54
C TYR A 144 -8.91 18.41 -2.62
N THR A 145 -10.08 18.92 -2.24
CA THR A 145 -10.40 20.35 -2.32
C THR A 145 -9.38 21.20 -1.56
N GLY A 146 -8.76 22.17 -2.25
CA GLY A 146 -7.78 23.12 -1.68
C GLY A 146 -6.39 22.52 -1.42
N VAL A 147 -6.11 21.33 -1.90
CA VAL A 147 -4.79 20.67 -1.83
C VAL A 147 -4.35 20.32 -3.25
N GLU A 148 -3.07 20.45 -3.52
CA GLU A 148 -2.42 19.81 -4.68
C GLU A 148 -1.92 18.44 -4.23
N PRO A 149 -2.65 17.35 -4.54
CA PRO A 149 -2.29 16.01 -4.07
C PRO A 149 -1.12 15.45 -4.88
N LEU A 150 -0.49 14.39 -4.36
CA LEU A 150 0.39 13.56 -5.17
C LEU A 150 -0.44 12.85 -6.25
N THR A 151 0.24 12.41 -7.29
CA THR A 151 -0.33 11.59 -8.38
C THR A 151 0.24 10.17 -8.35
N GLY A 152 -0.39 9.26 -9.07
CA GLY A 152 0.18 7.92 -9.29
C GLY A 152 1.55 7.98 -9.98
N ALA A 153 1.81 9.00 -10.81
CA ALA A 153 3.10 9.21 -11.46
C ALA A 153 4.21 9.52 -10.45
N ASP A 154 3.95 10.37 -9.44
CA ASP A 154 4.94 10.71 -8.41
C ASP A 154 5.37 9.45 -7.63
N ILE A 155 4.42 8.57 -7.35
CA ILE A 155 4.71 7.29 -6.69
C ILE A 155 5.51 6.38 -7.62
N ALA A 156 5.16 6.30 -8.90
CA ALA A 156 5.86 5.46 -9.88
C ALA A 156 7.31 5.93 -10.11
N GLU A 157 7.56 7.24 -10.19
CA GLU A 157 8.90 7.81 -10.29
C GLU A 157 9.75 7.49 -9.05
N THR A 158 9.14 7.56 -7.87
CA THR A 158 9.81 7.17 -6.62
C THR A 158 10.19 5.68 -6.63
N ILE A 159 9.29 4.81 -7.08
CA ILE A 159 9.57 3.38 -7.24
C ILE A 159 10.73 3.18 -8.23
N ALA A 160 10.69 3.84 -9.38
CA ALA A 160 11.73 3.75 -10.40
C ALA A 160 13.11 4.19 -9.87
N TRP A 161 13.16 5.26 -9.07
CA TRP A 161 14.39 5.67 -8.40
C TRP A 161 14.89 4.62 -7.41
N ILE A 162 14.02 4.06 -6.56
CA ILE A 162 14.39 3.05 -5.55
C ILE A 162 14.97 1.79 -6.20
N VAL A 163 14.39 1.34 -7.31
CA VAL A 163 14.82 0.10 -8.00
C VAL A 163 16.20 0.26 -8.64
N GLN A 164 16.58 1.48 -9.02
CA GLN A 164 17.87 1.78 -9.64
C GLN A 164 19.02 1.92 -8.63
N LEU A 165 18.73 1.93 -7.33
CA LEU A 165 19.77 2.03 -6.30
C LEU A 165 20.71 0.81 -6.33
N PRO A 166 21.98 0.99 -5.98
CA PRO A 166 22.96 -0.10 -5.93
C PRO A 166 22.48 -1.28 -5.07
N ALA A 167 22.90 -2.48 -5.42
CA ALA A 167 22.43 -3.72 -4.81
C ALA A 167 22.61 -3.77 -3.28
N HIS A 168 23.64 -3.12 -2.74
CA HIS A 168 23.93 -3.06 -1.30
C HIS A 168 23.08 -2.03 -0.54
N MET A 169 22.32 -1.19 -1.26
CA MET A 169 21.45 -0.17 -0.65
C MET A 169 20.00 -0.66 -0.62
N ASN A 170 19.35 -0.48 0.51
CA ASN A 170 17.90 -0.64 0.67
C ASN A 170 17.31 0.62 1.28
N VAL A 171 16.28 1.15 0.66
CA VAL A 171 15.40 2.15 1.30
C VAL A 171 14.37 1.37 2.08
N ASN A 172 14.47 1.37 3.40
CA ASN A 172 13.55 0.60 4.23
C ASN A 172 12.14 1.17 4.17
N ASP A 173 12.03 2.48 4.37
CA ASP A 173 10.76 3.19 4.44
C ASP A 173 10.92 4.57 3.81
N ILE A 174 9.91 4.98 3.07
CA ILE A 174 9.82 6.35 2.55
C ILE A 174 8.41 6.88 2.72
N VAL A 175 8.28 8.07 3.28
CA VAL A 175 7.01 8.80 3.40
C VAL A 175 6.99 9.89 2.35
N LEU A 176 5.95 9.89 1.52
CA LEU A 176 5.73 10.90 0.49
C LEU A 176 4.44 11.65 0.80
N MET A 177 4.55 12.96 0.93
CA MET A 177 3.41 13.80 1.30
C MET A 177 3.26 14.93 0.29
N PRO A 178 2.03 15.35 -0.05
CA PRO A 178 1.83 16.65 -0.65
C PRO A 178 2.50 17.74 0.19
N ALA A 179 3.05 18.76 -0.42
CA ALA A 179 3.71 19.86 0.32
C ALA A 179 2.78 20.56 1.33
N GLN A 180 1.46 20.45 1.13
CA GLN A 180 0.43 20.99 2.00
C GLN A 180 -0.04 20.05 3.11
N GLN A 181 0.47 18.81 3.16
CA GLN A 181 0.08 17.80 4.15
C GLN A 181 1.27 17.46 5.06
N ALA A 182 1.16 17.73 6.36
CA ALA A 182 2.22 17.44 7.34
C ALA A 182 2.02 16.12 8.08
N GLY A 183 0.82 15.52 8.03
CA GLY A 183 0.48 14.26 8.69
C GLY A 183 -0.92 13.81 8.31
N ALA A 184 -1.43 12.74 8.94
CA ALA A 184 -2.76 12.22 8.64
C ALA A 184 -3.87 13.23 8.96
N TYR A 185 -3.67 14.09 9.97
CA TYR A 185 -4.65 15.07 10.44
C TYR A 185 -4.40 16.49 9.97
N TYR A 186 -3.16 16.81 9.63
CA TYR A 186 -2.79 18.20 9.40
C TYR A 186 -2.54 18.47 7.93
N THR A 187 -3.48 19.18 7.32
CA THR A 187 -3.42 19.61 5.92
C THR A 187 -3.75 21.10 5.83
N CYS A 188 -2.84 21.88 5.25
CA CYS A 188 -3.06 23.29 4.95
C CYS A 188 -3.82 23.42 3.63
N ARG A 189 -5.12 23.70 3.71
CA ARG A 189 -5.95 23.86 2.51
C ARG A 189 -6.03 25.31 2.08
N ASN A 190 -5.81 25.58 0.80
CA ASN A 190 -6.04 26.89 0.23
C ASN A 190 -7.54 27.14 0.16
N THR A 191 -8.03 28.05 0.99
CA THR A 191 -9.37 28.63 0.83
C THR A 191 -9.30 29.66 -0.29
N LYS A 192 -9.98 29.37 -1.42
CA LYS A 192 -10.28 30.41 -2.42
C LYS A 192 -11.40 31.31 -1.90
#